data_12d754d34cab16607c8f690004b66c0e
#
_entry.id   12d754d34cab16607c8f690004b66c0e
#
_cell.length_a   1.000
_cell.length_b   1.000
_cell.length_c   1.000
_cell.angle_alpha   90.00
_cell.angle_beta   90.00
_cell.angle_gamma   90.00
#
_symmetry.space_group_name_H-M   'P 1'
#
loop_
_entity.id
_entity.type
_entity.pdbx_description
1 polymer ?
#
loop_
_entity_poly.entity_id
_entity_poly.type
_entity_poly.pdbx_seq_one_letter_code
_entity_poly.pdbx_strand_id
1 'polypeptide(L)'
;MAQLGEHLLCKQGVRGSIPRSSTIFLIMPQNITLIGMAGSGKSTIGSILASQLDKIFIDSDKLIEEKLQQPLQQILEEKGYLKLRQIEAEVIQKIDMENAVLATGGSAVYSPEAMEYLAQQSSIIYLQVPLSIIYERVDDFGSRGFAKHPDQSIEEVFKERVLLYENFANIVIENVASAESCIHEILKQLG
;
A
#
# COMPACT_ATOMS: atom_id res chain seq x y z
N MET A 1 45.41 23.09 -67.02
CA MET A 1 46.52 23.79 -66.34
C MET A 1 46.17 23.97 -64.88
N ALA A 2 47.09 23.52 -64.09
CA ALA A 2 47.33 23.86 -62.67
C ALA A 2 46.28 23.42 -61.66
N GLN A 3 46.59 22.44 -60.90
CA GLN A 3 47.48 22.30 -59.73
C GLN A 3 46.70 22.61 -58.41
N LEU A 4 46.51 21.58 -57.64
CA LEU A 4 47.25 21.17 -56.42
C LEU A 4 46.88 21.94 -55.17
N GLY A 5 46.58 21.20 -54.15
CA GLY A 5 46.58 21.63 -52.78
C GLY A 5 46.03 20.55 -51.82
N GLU A 6 46.82 19.52 -51.59
CA GLU A 6 46.67 18.65 -50.43
C GLU A 6 46.84 19.43 -49.15
N HIS A 7 45.93 19.29 -48.21
CA HIS A 7 46.27 19.47 -46.80
C HIS A 7 45.59 18.40 -45.94
N LEU A 8 46.37 17.38 -45.61
CA LEU A 8 46.16 16.50 -44.51
C LEU A 8 46.13 17.31 -43.21
N LEU A 9 45.04 17.30 -42.52
CA LEU A 9 45.00 17.65 -41.11
C LEU A 9 44.45 16.48 -40.29
N CYS A 10 45.39 15.80 -39.67
CA CYS A 10 45.21 14.84 -38.58
C CYS A 10 44.39 15.49 -37.48
N LYS A 11 43.14 15.06 -37.28
CA LYS A 11 42.41 15.34 -36.05
C LYS A 11 42.55 14.15 -35.11
N GLN A 12 43.39 14.31 -34.13
CA GLN A 12 43.50 13.47 -32.96
C GLN A 12 42.12 13.37 -32.30
N GLY A 13 41.60 12.15 -32.22
CA GLY A 13 40.40 11.85 -31.46
C GLY A 13 40.68 12.01 -29.97
N VAL A 14 40.11 13.02 -29.37
CA VAL A 14 40.01 13.13 -27.93
C VAL A 14 38.99 12.08 -27.46
N ARG A 15 39.46 11.00 -26.90
CA ARG A 15 38.62 10.06 -26.14
C ARG A 15 38.16 10.78 -24.87
N GLY A 16 37.00 11.43 -24.93
CA GLY A 16 36.29 11.85 -23.78
C GLY A 16 35.80 10.61 -23.01
N SER A 17 36.40 10.35 -21.86
CA SER A 17 35.90 9.40 -20.88
C SER A 17 34.52 9.90 -20.40
N ILE A 18 33.46 9.25 -20.86
CA ILE A 18 32.12 9.41 -20.29
C ILE A 18 32.19 8.84 -18.89
N PRO A 19 31.93 9.62 -17.82
CA PRO A 19 31.83 9.06 -16.50
C PRO A 19 30.61 8.13 -16.49
N ARG A 20 30.84 6.82 -16.36
CA ARG A 20 29.82 5.84 -16.03
C ARG A 20 29.45 6.03 -14.56
N SER A 21 28.76 7.08 -14.24
CA SER A 21 27.99 7.20 -13.01
C SER A 21 26.59 6.71 -13.31
N SER A 22 26.44 5.41 -13.44
CA SER A 22 25.13 4.77 -13.33
C SER A 22 24.79 4.79 -11.84
N THR A 23 24.36 5.93 -11.35
CA THR A 23 23.56 5.98 -10.14
C THR A 23 22.25 5.30 -10.53
N ILE A 24 22.13 4.02 -10.22
CA ILE A 24 20.83 3.36 -10.17
C ILE A 24 20.11 4.12 -9.05
N PHE A 25 19.35 5.13 -9.40
CA PHE A 25 18.27 5.59 -8.55
C PHE A 25 17.35 4.39 -8.42
N LEU A 26 17.44 3.69 -7.31
CA LEU A 26 16.38 2.83 -6.83
C LEU A 26 15.16 3.75 -6.76
N ILE A 27 14.27 3.61 -7.74
CA ILE A 27 13.02 4.35 -7.76
C ILE A 27 12.18 3.70 -6.67
N MET A 28 12.26 4.25 -5.46
CA MET A 28 11.33 3.91 -4.38
C MET A 28 9.92 4.11 -4.94
N PRO A 29 9.00 3.18 -4.73
CA PRO A 29 7.63 3.37 -5.20
C PRO A 29 7.12 4.69 -4.63
N GLN A 30 6.60 5.51 -5.51
CA GLN A 30 6.15 6.85 -5.13
C GLN A 30 5.08 6.77 -4.04
N ASN A 31 4.22 5.76 -4.11
CA ASN A 31 3.16 5.51 -3.13
C ASN A 31 3.22 4.09 -2.57
N ILE A 32 2.69 3.92 -1.39
CA ILE A 32 2.62 2.64 -0.68
C ILE A 32 1.19 2.42 -0.21
N THR A 33 0.67 1.21 -0.42
CA THR A 33 -0.63 0.79 0.12
C THR A 33 -0.43 -0.37 1.08
N LEU A 34 -0.94 -0.23 2.30
CA LEU A 34 -0.94 -1.29 3.31
C LEU A 34 -2.30 -2.00 3.32
N ILE A 35 -2.28 -3.31 3.09
CA ILE A 35 -3.44 -4.19 3.20
C ILE A 35 -3.24 -5.20 4.31
N GLY A 36 -4.33 -5.81 4.77
CA GLY A 36 -4.32 -6.84 5.82
C GLY A 36 -5.53 -6.76 6.74
N MET A 37 -5.64 -7.70 7.63
CA MET A 37 -6.76 -7.86 8.56
C MET A 37 -6.91 -6.68 9.51
N ALA A 38 -8.11 -6.45 10.06
CA ALA A 38 -8.27 -5.58 11.23
C ALA A 38 -7.33 -6.05 12.36
N GLY A 39 -6.66 -5.12 13.03
CA GLY A 39 -5.63 -5.46 14.04
C GLY A 39 -4.25 -5.83 13.47
N SER A 40 -4.06 -5.87 12.14
CA SER A 40 -2.73 -6.14 11.57
C SER A 40 -1.72 -4.97 11.70
N GLY A 41 -2.15 -3.81 12.19
CA GLY A 41 -1.27 -2.66 12.47
C GLY A 41 -1.13 -1.66 11.34
N LYS A 42 -1.92 -1.73 10.28
CA LYS A 42 -1.82 -0.85 9.09
C LYS A 42 -1.77 0.64 9.42
N SER A 43 -2.68 1.12 10.25
CA SER A 43 -2.73 2.56 10.60
C SER A 43 -1.51 2.98 11.41
N THR A 44 -1.04 2.15 12.33
CA THR A 44 0.15 2.42 13.15
C THR A 44 1.41 2.41 12.30
N ILE A 45 1.64 1.31 11.57
CA ILE A 45 2.81 1.17 10.68
C ILE A 45 2.78 2.23 9.58
N GLY A 46 1.62 2.46 8.95
CA GLY A 46 1.45 3.43 7.88
C GLY A 46 1.76 4.85 8.31
N SER A 47 1.30 5.26 9.48
CA SER A 47 1.57 6.58 10.02
C SER A 47 3.07 6.82 10.30
N ILE A 48 3.75 5.82 10.90
CA ILE A 48 5.18 5.92 11.17
C ILE A 48 5.99 5.89 9.87
N LEU A 49 5.65 4.97 8.96
CA LEU A 49 6.31 4.83 7.67
C LEU A 49 6.17 6.10 6.82
N ALA A 50 4.99 6.70 6.78
CA ALA A 50 4.75 7.97 6.09
C ALA A 50 5.62 9.09 6.66
N SER A 51 5.73 9.20 7.98
CA SER A 51 6.58 10.18 8.65
C SER A 51 8.06 9.97 8.32
N GLN A 52 8.55 8.72 8.28
CA GLN A 52 9.96 8.43 7.96
C GLN A 52 10.32 8.68 6.50
N LEU A 53 9.35 8.53 5.59
CA LEU A 53 9.54 8.71 4.16
C LEU A 53 9.15 10.12 3.65
N ASP A 54 8.77 11.03 4.55
CA ASP A 54 8.25 12.37 4.20
C ASP A 54 7.06 12.28 3.23
N LYS A 55 6.10 11.39 3.55
CA LYS A 55 4.88 11.12 2.77
C LYS A 55 3.62 11.49 3.55
N ILE A 56 2.54 11.69 2.82
CA ILE A 56 1.21 11.89 3.40
C ILE A 56 0.68 10.54 3.88
N PHE A 57 0.19 10.49 5.13
CA PHE A 57 -0.53 9.31 5.62
C PHE A 57 -2.03 9.45 5.36
N ILE A 58 -2.61 8.44 4.72
CA ILE A 58 -4.05 8.34 4.43
C ILE A 58 -4.59 7.05 5.06
N ASP A 59 -5.74 7.15 5.75
CA ASP A 59 -6.48 6.00 6.28
C ASP A 59 -7.88 5.98 5.64
N SER A 60 -8.19 4.95 4.84
CA SER A 60 -9.46 4.90 4.11
C SER A 60 -10.67 4.81 5.03
N ASP A 61 -10.53 4.17 6.20
CA ASP A 61 -11.61 4.05 7.17
C ASP A 61 -11.99 5.43 7.72
N LYS A 62 -10.99 6.27 8.04
CA LYS A 62 -11.23 7.66 8.47
C LYS A 62 -11.86 8.51 7.38
N LEU A 63 -11.42 8.35 6.13
CA LEU A 63 -12.04 9.08 5.01
C LEU A 63 -13.52 8.72 4.83
N ILE A 64 -13.89 7.46 5.05
CA ILE A 64 -15.29 7.02 5.01
C ILE A 64 -16.09 7.69 6.14
N GLU A 65 -15.57 7.66 7.37
CA GLU A 65 -16.21 8.27 8.53
C GLU A 65 -16.36 9.77 8.38
N GLU A 66 -15.34 10.46 7.91
CA GLU A 66 -15.38 11.91 7.62
C GLU A 66 -16.39 12.26 6.53
N LYS A 67 -16.42 11.47 5.45
CA LYS A 67 -17.34 11.71 4.32
C LYS A 67 -18.80 11.51 4.71
N LEU A 68 -19.07 10.51 5.55
CA LEU A 68 -20.45 10.17 5.94
C LEU A 68 -20.85 10.79 7.29
N GLN A 69 -19.92 11.40 8.01
CA GLN A 69 -20.11 11.98 9.34
C GLN A 69 -20.69 10.96 10.35
N GLN A 70 -20.27 9.68 10.21
CA GLN A 70 -20.73 8.55 11.01
C GLN A 70 -19.59 7.58 11.26
N PRO A 71 -19.50 6.93 12.44
CA PRO A 71 -18.57 5.83 12.69
C PRO A 71 -18.84 4.65 11.74
N LEU A 72 -17.81 3.91 11.35
CA LEU A 72 -17.92 2.74 10.47
C LEU A 72 -18.91 1.69 11.02
N GLN A 73 -18.94 1.49 12.34
CA GLN A 73 -19.86 0.55 12.98
C GLN A 73 -21.32 0.95 12.74
N GLN A 74 -21.64 2.23 12.88
CA GLN A 74 -23.01 2.73 12.64
C GLN A 74 -23.38 2.57 11.15
N ILE A 75 -22.44 2.84 10.23
CA ILE A 75 -22.66 2.65 8.79
C ILE A 75 -22.94 1.16 8.51
N LEU A 76 -22.19 0.25 9.13
CA LEU A 76 -22.36 -1.19 9.00
C LEU A 76 -23.75 -1.65 9.50
N GLU A 77 -24.18 -1.16 10.65
CA GLU A 77 -25.49 -1.48 11.26
C GLU A 77 -26.66 -0.97 10.42
N GLU A 78 -26.57 0.26 9.90
CA GLU A 78 -27.63 0.88 9.13
C GLU A 78 -27.70 0.37 7.69
N LYS A 79 -26.57 0.12 7.05
CA LYS A 79 -26.48 -0.14 5.59
C LYS A 79 -26.07 -1.57 5.24
N GLY A 80 -25.58 -2.33 6.21
CA GLY A 80 -25.08 -3.69 6.01
C GLY A 80 -23.67 -3.76 5.41
N TYR A 81 -23.07 -4.95 5.53
CA TYR A 81 -21.65 -5.16 5.17
C TYR A 81 -21.36 -5.01 3.66
N LEU A 82 -22.31 -5.41 2.79
CA LEU A 82 -22.12 -5.24 1.34
C LEU A 82 -22.08 -3.77 0.94
N LYS A 83 -22.94 -2.95 1.53
CA LYS A 83 -22.95 -1.51 1.25
C LYS A 83 -21.70 -0.82 1.80
N LEU A 84 -21.21 -1.23 2.97
CA LEU A 84 -19.97 -0.71 3.51
C LEU A 84 -18.78 -1.04 2.59
N ARG A 85 -18.67 -2.28 2.09
CA ARG A 85 -17.65 -2.68 1.11
C ARG A 85 -17.74 -1.85 -0.19
N GLN A 86 -18.95 -1.61 -0.68
CA GLN A 86 -19.16 -0.74 -1.84
C GLN A 86 -18.66 0.69 -1.59
N ILE A 87 -19.01 1.27 -0.43
CA ILE A 87 -18.57 2.62 -0.04
C ILE A 87 -17.05 2.67 0.07
N GLU A 88 -16.42 1.66 0.67
CA GLU A 88 -14.96 1.54 0.76
C GLU A 88 -14.32 1.55 -0.64
N ALA A 89 -14.81 0.75 -1.56
CA ALA A 89 -14.32 0.71 -2.95
C ALA A 89 -14.49 2.06 -3.66
N GLU A 90 -15.64 2.71 -3.52
CA GLU A 90 -15.91 4.03 -4.12
C GLU A 90 -15.00 5.15 -3.53
N VAL A 91 -14.64 5.04 -2.26
CA VAL A 91 -13.73 5.99 -1.60
C VAL A 91 -12.32 5.75 -2.10
N ILE A 92 -11.84 4.50 -2.09
CA ILE A 92 -10.48 4.13 -2.53
C ILE A 92 -10.22 4.62 -3.96
N GLN A 93 -11.14 4.41 -4.90
CA GLN A 93 -11.00 4.82 -6.29
C GLN A 93 -10.96 6.35 -6.51
N LYS A 94 -11.19 7.14 -5.47
CA LYS A 94 -11.15 8.62 -5.50
C LYS A 94 -10.01 9.21 -4.68
N ILE A 95 -9.20 8.37 -4.04
CA ILE A 95 -8.05 8.83 -3.26
C ILE A 95 -6.99 9.34 -4.23
N ASP A 96 -6.53 10.55 -4.01
CA ASP A 96 -5.32 11.05 -4.63
C ASP A 96 -4.11 10.46 -3.90
N MET A 97 -3.35 9.66 -4.63
CA MET A 97 -2.18 8.92 -4.10
C MET A 97 -0.86 9.67 -4.33
N GLU A 98 -0.88 10.99 -4.45
CA GLU A 98 0.36 11.75 -4.65
C GLU A 98 1.22 11.75 -3.38
N ASN A 99 2.39 11.09 -3.47
CA ASN A 99 3.38 10.95 -2.38
C ASN A 99 2.77 10.44 -1.06
N ALA A 100 2.02 9.33 -1.11
CA ALA A 100 1.23 8.87 0.02
C ALA A 100 1.59 7.45 0.50
N VAL A 101 1.28 7.20 1.78
CA VAL A 101 1.13 5.87 2.38
C VAL A 101 -0.33 5.72 2.76
N LEU A 102 -1.03 4.79 2.11
CA LEU A 102 -2.42 4.47 2.36
C LEU A 102 -2.55 3.24 3.25
N ALA A 103 -3.31 3.33 4.34
CA ALA A 103 -3.84 2.19 5.06
C ALA A 103 -5.29 1.94 4.62
N THR A 104 -5.59 0.75 4.08
CA THR A 104 -6.95 0.39 3.68
C THR A 104 -7.75 -0.20 4.84
N GLY A 105 -9.07 -0.15 4.77
CA GLY A 105 -9.90 -1.05 5.55
C GLY A 105 -9.65 -2.52 5.20
N GLY A 106 -10.00 -3.41 6.10
CA GLY A 106 -9.70 -4.84 5.92
C GLY A 106 -10.54 -5.52 4.82
N SER A 107 -11.59 -4.88 4.34
CA SER A 107 -12.48 -5.43 3.30
C SER A 107 -12.22 -4.89 1.89
N ALA A 108 -11.27 -3.97 1.70
CA ALA A 108 -10.90 -3.42 0.41
C ALA A 108 -10.63 -4.49 -0.66
N VAL A 109 -10.00 -5.60 -0.25
CA VAL A 109 -9.62 -6.72 -1.12
C VAL A 109 -10.80 -7.49 -1.76
N TYR A 110 -12.03 -7.22 -1.32
CA TYR A 110 -13.22 -7.78 -1.98
C TYR A 110 -13.64 -7.01 -3.24
N SER A 111 -13.08 -5.83 -3.51
CA SER A 111 -13.29 -5.10 -4.76
C SER A 111 -12.08 -5.20 -5.66
N PRO A 112 -12.14 -6.03 -6.72
CA PRO A 112 -11.08 -6.10 -7.73
C PRO A 112 -10.76 -4.73 -8.33
N GLU A 113 -11.79 -3.91 -8.61
CA GLU A 113 -11.64 -2.60 -9.22
C GLU A 113 -10.87 -1.62 -8.32
N ALA A 114 -11.13 -1.65 -7.00
CA ALA A 114 -10.40 -0.84 -6.04
C ALA A 114 -8.94 -1.32 -5.92
N MET A 115 -8.71 -2.63 -5.92
CA MET A 115 -7.36 -3.19 -5.82
C MET A 115 -6.55 -2.96 -7.10
N GLU A 116 -7.17 -3.05 -8.28
CA GLU A 116 -6.53 -2.70 -9.56
C GLU A 116 -6.15 -1.22 -9.62
N TYR A 117 -7.03 -0.33 -9.14
CA TYR A 117 -6.73 1.09 -9.02
C TYR A 117 -5.50 1.34 -8.14
N LEU A 118 -5.41 0.70 -6.97
CA LEU A 118 -4.27 0.82 -6.07
C LEU A 118 -2.99 0.23 -6.66
N ALA A 119 -3.07 -0.92 -7.34
CA ALA A 119 -1.93 -1.58 -7.97
C ALA A 119 -1.28 -0.74 -9.08
N GLN A 120 -2.06 0.12 -9.75
CA GLN A 120 -1.54 1.02 -10.78
C GLN A 120 -0.78 2.22 -10.20
N GLN A 121 -1.01 2.57 -8.93
CA GLN A 121 -0.51 3.80 -8.33
C GLN A 121 0.45 3.60 -7.17
N SER A 122 0.52 2.39 -6.61
CA SER A 122 1.29 2.13 -5.39
C SER A 122 1.89 0.73 -5.37
N SER A 123 2.92 0.54 -4.53
CA SER A 123 3.35 -0.79 -4.11
C SER A 123 2.44 -1.29 -3.00
N ILE A 124 1.79 -2.43 -3.21
CA ILE A 124 0.86 -3.02 -2.25
C ILE A 124 1.63 -3.94 -1.30
N ILE A 125 1.60 -3.63 -0.02
CA ILE A 125 2.25 -4.39 1.05
C ILE A 125 1.20 -5.04 1.94
N TYR A 126 1.23 -6.36 2.04
CA TYR A 126 0.39 -7.11 2.95
C TYR A 126 1.09 -7.25 4.31
N LEU A 127 0.48 -6.68 5.36
CA LEU A 127 0.90 -6.90 6.74
C LEU A 127 0.26 -8.19 7.25
N GLN A 128 1.01 -9.28 7.17
CA GLN A 128 0.59 -10.60 7.59
C GLN A 128 0.72 -10.75 9.11
N VAL A 129 -0.36 -11.17 9.75
CA VAL A 129 -0.40 -11.42 11.20
C VAL A 129 -1.23 -12.67 11.45
N PRO A 130 -0.74 -13.64 12.25
CA PRO A 130 -1.52 -14.81 12.67
C PRO A 130 -2.82 -14.42 13.39
N LEU A 131 -3.86 -15.22 13.19
CA LEU A 131 -5.18 -14.94 13.78
C LEU A 131 -5.13 -14.88 15.32
N SER A 132 -4.29 -15.69 15.96
CA SER A 132 -4.09 -15.65 17.42
C SER A 132 -3.64 -14.27 17.91
N ILE A 133 -2.69 -13.65 17.20
CA ILE A 133 -2.19 -12.31 17.53
C ILE A 133 -3.23 -11.23 17.20
N ILE A 134 -4.05 -11.45 16.18
CA ILE A 134 -5.16 -10.53 15.87
C ILE A 134 -6.18 -10.54 17.00
N TYR A 135 -6.50 -11.69 17.57
CA TYR A 135 -7.38 -11.79 18.76
C TYR A 135 -6.80 -11.10 19.98
N GLU A 136 -5.48 -11.12 20.16
CA GLU A 136 -4.82 -10.37 21.26
C GLU A 136 -4.87 -8.85 21.05
N ARG A 137 -4.87 -8.37 19.78
CA ARG A 137 -4.83 -6.95 19.43
C ARG A 137 -6.22 -6.31 19.28
N VAL A 138 -7.25 -7.12 19.09
CA VAL A 138 -8.61 -6.66 18.81
C VAL A 138 -9.56 -7.22 19.87
N ASP A 139 -9.86 -6.41 20.87
CA ASP A 139 -10.76 -6.80 21.96
C ASP A 139 -12.20 -7.05 21.48
N ASP A 140 -12.67 -6.26 20.51
CA ASP A 140 -14.01 -6.36 19.97
C ASP A 140 -14.06 -6.05 18.48
N PHE A 141 -14.37 -7.05 17.67
CA PHE A 141 -14.61 -6.88 16.23
C PHE A 141 -15.94 -6.19 15.94
N GLY A 142 -16.89 -6.29 16.87
CA GLY A 142 -18.22 -5.71 16.72
C GLY A 142 -18.23 -4.19 16.72
N SER A 143 -17.25 -3.55 17.38
CA SER A 143 -17.19 -2.10 17.51
C SER A 143 -16.40 -1.38 16.39
N ARG A 144 -15.83 -2.12 15.44
CA ARG A 144 -14.88 -1.58 14.45
C ARG A 144 -15.39 -1.52 13.00
N GLY A 145 -16.68 -1.70 12.77
CA GLY A 145 -17.21 -1.75 11.41
C GLY A 145 -16.65 -2.93 10.60
N PHE A 146 -16.47 -4.09 11.23
CA PHE A 146 -15.92 -5.29 10.60
C PHE A 146 -16.89 -5.89 9.59
N ALA A 147 -16.74 -5.53 8.31
CA ALA A 147 -17.63 -5.92 7.22
C ALA A 147 -17.53 -7.42 6.88
N LYS A 148 -18.40 -8.25 7.46
CA LYS A 148 -18.53 -9.68 7.20
C LYS A 148 -20.01 -10.08 7.03
N HIS A 149 -20.24 -11.23 6.39
CA HIS A 149 -21.58 -11.82 6.42
C HIS A 149 -21.96 -12.17 7.88
N PRO A 150 -23.21 -11.96 8.31
CA PRO A 150 -23.62 -12.23 9.68
C PRO A 150 -23.31 -13.65 10.17
N ASP A 151 -23.49 -14.65 9.29
CA ASP A 151 -23.31 -16.07 9.59
C ASP A 151 -21.87 -16.57 9.52
N GLN A 152 -20.92 -15.74 8.99
CA GLN A 152 -19.50 -16.10 8.96
C GLN A 152 -18.83 -15.92 10.30
N SER A 153 -17.98 -16.86 10.71
CA SER A 153 -17.06 -16.69 11.82
C SER A 153 -15.87 -15.77 11.43
N ILE A 154 -15.14 -15.27 12.43
CA ILE A 154 -13.92 -14.50 12.18
C ILE A 154 -12.85 -15.36 11.49
N GLU A 155 -12.75 -16.64 11.86
CA GLU A 155 -11.83 -17.61 11.27
C GLU A 155 -12.12 -17.84 9.78
N GLU A 156 -13.38 -17.94 9.40
CA GLU A 156 -13.77 -18.09 7.99
C GLU A 156 -13.42 -16.85 7.17
N VAL A 157 -13.75 -15.67 7.70
CA VAL A 157 -13.37 -14.39 7.06
C VAL A 157 -11.85 -14.22 6.97
N PHE A 158 -11.12 -14.62 8.01
CA PHE A 158 -9.66 -14.58 8.01
C PHE A 158 -9.07 -15.45 6.90
N LYS A 159 -9.50 -16.71 6.79
CA LYS A 159 -9.04 -17.65 5.75
C LYS A 159 -9.32 -17.13 4.36
N GLU A 160 -10.52 -16.61 4.14
CA GLU A 160 -10.93 -16.04 2.85
C GLU A 160 -10.07 -14.81 2.48
N ARG A 161 -9.89 -13.88 3.42
CA ARG A 161 -9.15 -12.65 3.17
C ARG A 161 -7.65 -12.86 2.99
N VAL A 162 -7.04 -13.83 3.69
CA VAL A 162 -5.62 -14.15 3.52
C VAL A 162 -5.30 -14.46 2.06
N LEU A 163 -6.11 -15.29 1.41
CA LEU A 163 -5.93 -15.63 -0.01
C LEU A 163 -6.05 -14.39 -0.91
N LEU A 164 -6.97 -13.48 -0.60
CA LEU A 164 -7.12 -12.24 -1.35
C LEU A 164 -5.95 -11.27 -1.11
N TYR A 165 -5.48 -11.14 0.14
CA TYR A 165 -4.31 -10.30 0.45
C TYR A 165 -3.07 -10.80 -0.29
N GLU A 166 -2.80 -12.11 -0.26
CA GLU A 166 -1.66 -12.72 -0.95
C GLU A 166 -1.74 -12.53 -2.47
N ASN A 167 -2.95 -12.58 -3.04
CA ASN A 167 -3.15 -12.40 -4.49
C ASN A 167 -2.83 -10.98 -4.97
N PHE A 168 -3.11 -9.95 -4.14
CA PHE A 168 -2.90 -8.56 -4.54
C PHE A 168 -1.57 -7.96 -4.08
N ALA A 169 -0.88 -8.58 -3.13
CA ALA A 169 0.33 -8.04 -2.55
C ALA A 169 1.53 -8.14 -3.49
N ASN A 170 2.28 -7.06 -3.62
CA ASN A 170 3.63 -7.08 -4.21
C ASN A 170 4.67 -7.55 -3.20
N ILE A 171 4.46 -7.23 -1.92
CA ILE A 171 5.35 -7.54 -0.81
C ILE A 171 4.52 -8.07 0.35
N VAL A 172 4.99 -9.13 1.01
CA VAL A 172 4.38 -9.69 2.22
C VAL A 172 5.34 -9.50 3.39
N ILE A 173 4.88 -8.87 4.45
CA ILE A 173 5.67 -8.58 5.66
C ILE A 173 4.97 -9.16 6.87
N GLU A 174 5.66 -10.01 7.62
CA GLU A 174 5.17 -10.47 8.91
C GLU A 174 5.24 -9.35 9.96
N ASN A 175 4.11 -9.00 10.56
CA ASN A 175 4.01 -8.00 11.61
C ASN A 175 3.65 -8.61 12.96
N VAL A 176 4.54 -9.46 13.46
CA VAL A 176 4.39 -10.18 14.74
C VAL A 176 5.28 -9.62 15.85
N ALA A 177 6.30 -8.85 15.51
CA ALA A 177 7.26 -8.23 16.42
C ALA A 177 6.91 -6.75 16.70
N SER A 178 7.91 -5.91 16.94
CA SER A 178 7.70 -4.47 17.14
C SER A 178 7.41 -3.73 15.83
N ALA A 179 6.82 -2.54 15.94
CA ALA A 179 6.58 -1.66 14.80
C ALA A 179 7.89 -1.28 14.09
N GLU A 180 8.98 -1.03 14.84
CA GLU A 180 10.29 -0.70 14.31
C GLU A 180 10.85 -1.83 13.44
N SER A 181 10.71 -3.08 13.89
CA SER A 181 11.14 -4.27 13.13
C SER A 181 10.36 -4.40 11.82
N CYS A 182 9.05 -4.23 11.87
CA CYS A 182 8.19 -4.27 10.69
C CYS A 182 8.57 -3.19 9.67
N ILE A 183 8.76 -1.95 10.13
CA ILE A 183 9.15 -0.82 9.27
C ILE A 183 10.53 -1.05 8.66
N HIS A 184 11.50 -1.54 9.44
CA HIS A 184 12.82 -1.86 8.94
C HIS A 184 12.76 -2.88 7.78
N GLU A 185 11.95 -3.93 7.94
CA GLU A 185 11.80 -4.94 6.88
C GLU A 185 11.07 -4.37 5.66
N ILE A 186 10.05 -3.52 5.85
CA ILE A 186 9.39 -2.81 4.74
C ILE A 186 10.41 -1.98 3.94
N LEU A 187 11.20 -1.14 4.64
CA LEU A 187 12.19 -0.27 3.99
C LEU A 187 13.26 -1.06 3.23
N LYS A 188 13.70 -2.18 3.80
CA LYS A 188 14.66 -3.10 3.16
C LYS A 188 14.09 -3.75 1.88
N GLN A 189 12.79 -4.06 1.84
CA GLN A 189 12.13 -4.65 0.66
C GLN A 189 11.82 -3.61 -0.42
N LEU A 190 11.70 -2.34 -0.03
CA LEU A 190 11.46 -1.25 -0.97
C LEU A 190 12.73 -0.74 -1.66
N GLY A 191 13.91 -1.00 -1.10
CA GLY A 191 15.12 -0.60 -1.78
C GLY A 191 16.32 -0.28 -1.08
#